data_5bcf366cb38ca1f70e83dfa9727db723
#
_entry.id   5bcf366cb38ca1f70e83dfa9727db723
#
_cell.length_a   1.000
_cell.length_b   1.000
_cell.length_c   1.000
_cell.angle_alpha   90.00
_cell.angle_beta   90.00
_cell.angle_gamma   90.00
#
_symmetry.space_group_name_H-M   'P 1'
#
loop_
_entity.id
_entity.type
_entity.pdbx_description
1 polymer ?
#
loop_
_entity_poly.entity_id
_entity_poly.type
_entity_poly.pdbx_seq_one_letter_code
_entity_poly.pdbx_strand_id
1 'polypeptide(L)'
;MSLQSKVNIFCPPLPVNSEDNCFWRKPTGCARNLAISNAASYADGPILLICKDNESVEQSIQELKYFSLNKNFRVFSLPDWETLPYDIFSPHQDIISERLSALYHLPELDRGVLVISITSLMHWLPPLKYISANSLELKIGQKLSISQIREQMILAGYRTVESVLEHGEFAVRGSIIDIYPMGSRLPFRVDLFDDRIDSLRMFDPETQRSLEQVNEIKLLPGREYPLDDMGIANFRNAFHELFDIDFRRCPLYQDVSAGIDTPGLEYYLGIFFDNLSSLFDFLPSTTIICHEGDLHKAGEQFWESITSLYEDRRVDRYRPILDPDTVFIRIDQIMSNFENYREIEIKDHTEAFDLETMALPDLTSKMQLKKPFTSLQKLISKNHERILFCAETAGRKETLLETLKHIGIKPTTVPHWEDFLERDDPLSITIAPLEQGLWLPTKDILLVSENQLYGNRVAQRRRRRKSQSNTDQILTNLTELRINDAVVHVDHGVGRYRGLQTITTEGQAIEFLTVEYANTAKLYVPVASLHLISRYSGTDQENVPLNHLGTTQWLKTKRKAAEKIHDVAAELLEIYARRQTKKGFKCKIDIEQYDKFSSSFPFEETADQQNTCLLYTSDAADE
;
A
#
# COMPACT_ATOMS: atom_id res chain seq x y z
N MET A 1 -5.12 18.01 -48.79
CA MET A 1 -3.90 18.37 -48.04
C MET A 1 -4.00 17.67 -46.71
N SER A 2 -3.29 16.56 -46.56
CA SER A 2 -3.30 15.68 -45.38
C SER A 2 -2.69 16.43 -44.20
N LEU A 3 -3.45 16.58 -43.14
CA LEU A 3 -2.96 16.91 -41.81
C LEU A 3 -2.14 15.67 -41.29
N GLN A 4 -0.93 15.51 -41.76
CA GLN A 4 0.08 14.82 -41.00
C GLN A 4 0.43 15.73 -39.80
N SER A 5 -0.30 15.61 -38.70
CA SER A 5 0.14 16.12 -37.40
C SER A 5 1.56 15.56 -37.19
N LYS A 6 2.54 16.47 -37.01
CA LYS A 6 3.91 16.04 -36.73
C LYS A 6 3.88 15.14 -35.50
N VAL A 7 4.20 13.87 -35.70
CA VAL A 7 4.39 12.90 -34.62
C VAL A 7 5.51 13.41 -33.73
N ASN A 8 5.25 13.55 -32.45
CA ASN A 8 6.21 13.98 -31.42
C ASN A 8 5.74 13.48 -30.04
N ILE A 9 6.48 13.79 -29.00
CA ILE A 9 6.16 13.33 -27.63
C ILE A 9 4.77 13.80 -27.13
N PHE A 10 4.20 14.88 -27.66
CA PHE A 10 2.86 15.37 -27.30
C PHE A 10 1.73 14.70 -28.11
N CYS A 11 2.07 14.04 -29.21
CA CYS A 11 1.16 13.25 -30.03
C CYS A 11 1.90 12.02 -30.55
N PRO A 12 2.30 11.08 -29.66
CA PRO A 12 3.02 9.88 -30.07
C PRO A 12 2.12 8.96 -30.89
N PRO A 13 2.67 8.20 -31.88
CA PRO A 13 1.87 7.30 -32.71
C PRO A 13 1.31 6.16 -31.90
N LEU A 14 0.06 5.77 -32.20
CA LEU A 14 -0.60 4.60 -31.65
C LEU A 14 -0.86 3.56 -32.74
N PRO A 15 -0.80 2.26 -32.41
CA PRO A 15 -1.19 1.20 -33.33
C PRO A 15 -2.70 1.26 -33.59
N VAL A 16 -3.11 1.01 -34.86
CA VAL A 16 -4.51 1.04 -35.29
C VAL A 16 -5.18 -0.31 -35.05
N ASN A 17 -4.45 -1.41 -35.28
CA ASN A 17 -4.90 -2.78 -35.08
C ASN A 17 -3.79 -3.63 -34.44
N SER A 18 -4.09 -4.89 -34.12
CA SER A 18 -3.14 -5.81 -33.46
C SER A 18 -2.00 -6.28 -34.38
N GLU A 19 -2.13 -6.11 -35.69
CA GLU A 19 -1.08 -6.47 -36.65
C GLU A 19 -0.08 -5.33 -36.90
N ASP A 20 -0.38 -4.12 -36.41
CA ASP A 20 0.48 -2.95 -36.58
C ASP A 20 1.68 -3.01 -35.65
N ASN A 21 2.87 -3.05 -36.21
CA ASN A 21 4.11 -2.91 -35.44
C ASN A 21 4.34 -1.44 -35.09
N CYS A 22 4.06 -1.04 -33.85
CA CYS A 22 4.32 0.30 -33.36
C CYS A 22 5.55 0.32 -32.45
N PHE A 23 6.65 0.83 -33.00
CA PHE A 23 7.90 0.94 -32.24
C PHE A 23 8.18 2.39 -31.86
N TRP A 24 8.41 2.65 -30.57
CA TRP A 24 8.95 3.91 -30.10
C TRP A 24 10.43 3.76 -29.83
N ARG A 25 11.24 4.70 -30.37
CA ARG A 25 12.66 4.74 -30.01
C ARG A 25 12.78 5.01 -28.52
N LYS A 26 13.68 4.31 -27.85
CA LYS A 26 13.87 4.43 -26.40
C LYS A 26 14.01 5.90 -25.98
N PRO A 27 13.02 6.49 -25.27
CA PRO A 27 13.08 7.87 -24.81
C PRO A 27 14.01 8.00 -23.62
N THR A 28 14.51 9.22 -23.39
CA THR A 28 15.42 9.49 -22.27
C THR A 28 14.68 10.01 -21.05
N GLY A 29 15.12 9.64 -19.85
CA GLY A 29 14.58 10.11 -18.58
C GLY A 29 13.07 9.86 -18.43
N CYS A 30 12.31 10.85 -17.95
CA CYS A 30 10.87 10.75 -17.75
C CYS A 30 10.03 10.83 -19.07
N ALA A 31 10.70 10.91 -20.22
CA ALA A 31 10.02 11.09 -21.51
C ALA A 31 9.09 9.93 -21.88
N ARG A 32 9.42 8.68 -21.48
CA ARG A 32 8.54 7.52 -21.67
C ARG A 32 7.17 7.76 -21.05
N ASN A 33 7.14 8.13 -19.78
CA ASN A 33 5.91 8.30 -19.03
C ASN A 33 5.14 9.56 -19.46
N LEU A 34 5.83 10.62 -19.91
CA LEU A 34 5.21 11.76 -20.56
C LEU A 34 4.53 11.38 -21.88
N ALA A 35 5.19 10.58 -22.73
CA ALA A 35 4.63 10.10 -23.99
C ALA A 35 3.40 9.20 -23.75
N ILE A 36 3.48 8.26 -22.80
CA ILE A 36 2.36 7.38 -22.43
C ILE A 36 1.19 8.20 -21.89
N SER A 37 1.44 9.19 -21.03
CA SER A 37 0.40 10.07 -20.50
C SER A 37 -0.29 10.87 -21.63
N ASN A 38 0.46 11.33 -22.62
CA ASN A 38 -0.10 12.01 -23.78
C ASN A 38 -0.89 11.04 -24.66
N ALA A 39 -0.36 9.85 -24.94
CA ALA A 39 -1.03 8.79 -25.69
C ALA A 39 -2.38 8.40 -25.07
N ALA A 40 -2.43 8.19 -23.75
CA ALA A 40 -3.65 7.84 -23.02
C ALA A 40 -4.76 8.91 -23.11
N SER A 41 -4.40 10.16 -23.41
CA SER A 41 -5.38 11.24 -23.53
C SER A 41 -6.27 11.11 -24.79
N TYR A 42 -5.80 10.46 -25.85
CA TYR A 42 -6.53 10.29 -27.11
C TYR A 42 -6.66 8.83 -27.57
N ALA A 43 -6.07 7.89 -26.84
CA ALA A 43 -6.29 6.46 -27.09
C ALA A 43 -7.78 6.13 -26.95
N ASP A 44 -8.25 5.19 -27.75
CA ASP A 44 -9.62 4.66 -27.77
C ASP A 44 -9.83 3.52 -26.76
N GLY A 45 -8.82 3.19 -25.96
CA GLY A 45 -8.82 2.20 -24.89
C GLY A 45 -7.74 2.49 -23.84
N PRO A 46 -7.68 1.71 -22.76
CA PRO A 46 -6.65 1.85 -21.75
C PRO A 46 -5.28 1.40 -22.27
N ILE A 47 -4.21 1.90 -21.66
CA ILE A 47 -2.84 1.49 -21.91
C ILE A 47 -2.37 0.61 -20.76
N LEU A 48 -1.92 -0.61 -21.04
CA LEU A 48 -1.23 -1.51 -20.11
C LEU A 48 0.28 -1.29 -20.25
N LEU A 49 0.90 -0.62 -19.28
CA LEU A 49 2.36 -0.47 -19.21
C LEU A 49 2.95 -1.62 -18.39
N ILE A 50 3.75 -2.47 -19.05
CA ILE A 50 4.45 -3.58 -18.42
C ILE A 50 5.89 -3.18 -18.15
N CYS A 51 6.27 -3.18 -16.87
CA CYS A 51 7.61 -2.88 -16.39
C CYS A 51 8.37 -4.18 -16.05
N LYS A 52 9.69 -4.12 -16.13
CA LYS A 52 10.56 -5.26 -15.80
C LYS A 52 10.59 -5.62 -14.32
N ASP A 53 10.37 -4.64 -13.43
CA ASP A 53 10.45 -4.78 -11.97
C ASP A 53 9.54 -3.78 -11.25
N ASN A 54 9.38 -3.97 -9.94
CA ASN A 54 8.49 -3.15 -9.11
C ASN A 54 9.02 -1.73 -8.89
N GLU A 55 10.33 -1.51 -8.92
CA GLU A 55 10.93 -0.17 -8.82
C GLU A 55 10.52 0.69 -10.03
N SER A 56 10.61 0.12 -11.22
CA SER A 56 10.14 0.76 -12.46
C SER A 56 8.63 1.01 -12.49
N VAL A 57 7.83 0.15 -11.84
CA VAL A 57 6.37 0.35 -11.66
C VAL A 57 6.12 1.59 -10.82
N GLU A 58 6.75 1.69 -9.66
CA GLU A 58 6.56 2.82 -8.74
C GLU A 58 6.96 4.15 -9.36
N GLN A 59 8.14 4.18 -9.96
CA GLN A 59 8.61 5.35 -10.69
C GLN A 59 7.60 5.76 -11.78
N SER A 60 7.14 4.79 -12.58
CA SER A 60 6.18 5.07 -13.67
C SER A 60 4.86 5.61 -13.15
N ILE A 61 4.33 5.06 -12.03
CA ILE A 61 3.09 5.54 -11.41
C ILE A 61 3.23 6.98 -10.93
N GLN A 62 4.34 7.33 -10.29
CA GLN A 62 4.57 8.69 -9.79
C GLN A 62 4.68 9.69 -10.92
N GLU A 63 5.48 9.38 -11.94
CA GLU A 63 5.66 10.24 -13.11
C GLU A 63 4.37 10.38 -13.94
N LEU A 64 3.64 9.26 -14.17
CA LEU A 64 2.35 9.28 -14.87
C LEU A 64 1.30 10.08 -14.12
N LYS A 65 1.20 9.94 -12.80
CA LYS A 65 0.29 10.76 -11.96
C LYS A 65 0.61 12.24 -12.09
N TYR A 66 1.88 12.61 -12.11
CA TYR A 66 2.28 14.01 -12.31
C TYR A 66 1.88 14.54 -13.69
N PHE A 67 2.15 13.82 -14.76
CA PHE A 67 1.84 14.23 -16.13
C PHE A 67 0.34 14.08 -16.50
N SER A 68 -0.48 13.49 -15.63
CA SER A 68 -1.91 13.29 -15.87
C SER A 68 -2.82 14.07 -14.93
N LEU A 69 -2.29 14.94 -14.08
CA LEU A 69 -3.06 15.63 -13.03
C LEU A 69 -4.31 16.34 -13.55
N ASN A 70 -4.23 17.00 -14.71
CA ASN A 70 -5.33 17.72 -15.33
C ASN A 70 -5.98 16.97 -16.52
N LYS A 71 -5.66 15.67 -16.67
CA LYS A 71 -6.19 14.84 -17.75
C LYS A 71 -7.35 13.98 -17.26
N ASN A 72 -8.32 13.75 -18.12
CA ASN A 72 -9.54 13.03 -17.77
C ASN A 72 -9.37 11.50 -17.90
N PHE A 73 -8.36 10.95 -17.27
CA PHE A 73 -8.16 9.49 -17.13
C PHE A 73 -7.48 9.15 -15.81
N ARG A 74 -7.52 7.89 -15.43
CA ARG A 74 -6.94 7.39 -14.18
C ARG A 74 -5.67 6.60 -14.44
N VAL A 75 -4.74 6.65 -13.47
CA VAL A 75 -3.55 5.80 -13.42
C VAL A 75 -3.74 4.79 -12.31
N PHE A 76 -3.68 3.51 -12.65
CA PHE A 76 -3.84 2.38 -11.74
C PHE A 76 -2.55 1.58 -11.64
N SER A 77 -2.43 0.80 -10.58
CA SER A 77 -1.44 -0.27 -10.48
C SER A 77 -2.11 -1.57 -10.07
N LEU A 78 -1.58 -2.67 -10.54
CA LEU A 78 -1.81 -3.98 -9.95
C LEU A 78 -0.49 -4.39 -9.28
N PRO A 79 -0.31 -4.07 -7.99
CA PRO A 79 0.94 -4.30 -7.30
C PRO A 79 1.23 -5.80 -7.15
N ASP A 80 2.52 -6.14 -7.07
CA ASP A 80 2.98 -7.46 -6.67
C ASP A 80 2.61 -7.71 -5.20
N TRP A 81 2.49 -8.96 -4.79
CA TRP A 81 2.25 -9.32 -3.38
C TRP A 81 3.39 -8.87 -2.45
N GLU A 82 4.57 -8.59 -3.01
CA GLU A 82 5.79 -8.20 -2.28
C GLU A 82 6.22 -9.23 -1.23
N THR A 83 5.80 -10.47 -1.39
CA THR A 83 6.25 -11.64 -0.65
C THR A 83 7.05 -12.54 -1.58
N LEU A 84 8.00 -13.30 -1.05
CA LEU A 84 8.71 -14.28 -1.86
C LEU A 84 7.76 -15.41 -2.26
N PRO A 85 7.92 -16.00 -3.47
CA PRO A 85 7.13 -17.16 -3.86
C PRO A 85 7.12 -18.24 -2.78
N TYR A 86 5.92 -18.76 -2.48
CA TYR A 86 5.69 -19.76 -1.44
C TYR A 86 6.07 -19.33 -0.01
N ASP A 87 6.06 -18.01 0.27
CA ASP A 87 6.30 -17.55 1.63
C ASP A 87 5.16 -17.96 2.59
N ILE A 88 5.48 -17.96 3.87
CA ILE A 88 4.50 -18.24 4.93
C ILE A 88 3.71 -16.99 5.33
N PHE A 89 4.06 -15.83 4.79
CA PHE A 89 3.43 -14.56 5.09
C PHE A 89 2.44 -14.16 3.98
N SER A 90 1.32 -13.58 4.38
CA SER A 90 0.39 -12.94 3.44
C SER A 90 0.88 -11.54 3.04
N PRO A 91 0.50 -11.06 1.85
CA PRO A 91 0.68 -9.68 1.44
C PRO A 91 0.05 -8.70 2.44
N HIS A 92 0.58 -7.50 2.50
CA HIS A 92 -0.03 -6.46 3.32
C HIS A 92 -1.45 -6.12 2.83
N GLN A 93 -2.37 -5.81 3.77
CA GLN A 93 -3.77 -5.54 3.42
C GLN A 93 -3.94 -4.35 2.46
N ASP A 94 -3.06 -3.36 2.51
CA ASP A 94 -3.06 -2.25 1.55
C ASP A 94 -2.78 -2.74 0.11
N ILE A 95 -1.88 -3.73 -0.05
CA ILE A 95 -1.60 -4.35 -1.35
C ILE A 95 -2.82 -5.10 -1.88
N ILE A 96 -3.44 -5.93 -1.05
CA ILE A 96 -4.67 -6.66 -1.43
C ILE A 96 -5.79 -5.67 -1.78
N SER A 97 -5.91 -4.59 -1.01
CA SER A 97 -6.87 -3.51 -1.26
C SER A 97 -6.66 -2.85 -2.64
N GLU A 98 -5.42 -2.50 -2.99
CA GLU A 98 -5.09 -1.92 -4.29
C GLU A 98 -5.34 -2.92 -5.43
N ARG A 99 -4.97 -4.19 -5.26
CA ARG A 99 -5.19 -5.26 -6.25
C ARG A 99 -6.67 -5.47 -6.53
N LEU A 100 -7.48 -5.65 -5.48
CA LEU A 100 -8.94 -5.83 -5.61
C LEU A 100 -9.60 -4.62 -6.25
N SER A 101 -9.16 -3.41 -5.89
CA SER A 101 -9.65 -2.18 -6.51
C SER A 101 -9.32 -2.12 -8.01
N ALA A 102 -8.09 -2.47 -8.40
CA ALA A 102 -7.69 -2.51 -9.80
C ALA A 102 -8.53 -3.54 -10.57
N LEU A 103 -8.60 -4.78 -10.10
CA LEU A 103 -9.35 -5.86 -10.74
C LEU A 103 -10.86 -5.56 -10.86
N TYR A 104 -11.43 -4.84 -9.88
CA TYR A 104 -12.82 -4.44 -9.94
C TYR A 104 -13.12 -3.40 -11.03
N HIS A 105 -12.22 -2.41 -11.22
CA HIS A 105 -12.45 -1.30 -12.16
C HIS A 105 -11.98 -1.57 -13.59
N LEU A 106 -11.05 -2.53 -13.77
CA LEU A 106 -10.44 -2.81 -15.09
C LEU A 106 -11.44 -3.15 -16.19
N PRO A 107 -12.47 -4.01 -15.96
CA PRO A 107 -13.40 -4.41 -17.03
C PRO A 107 -14.24 -3.26 -17.60
N GLU A 108 -14.44 -2.20 -16.82
CA GLU A 108 -15.24 -1.02 -17.20
C GLU A 108 -14.36 0.19 -17.56
N LEU A 109 -13.04 -0.02 -17.72
CA LEU A 109 -12.10 1.06 -17.97
C LEU A 109 -12.07 1.46 -19.45
N ASP A 110 -12.74 2.55 -19.79
CA ASP A 110 -12.70 3.09 -21.14
C ASP A 110 -11.34 3.72 -21.49
N ARG A 111 -10.72 4.43 -20.53
CA ARG A 111 -9.45 5.15 -20.69
C ARG A 111 -8.66 5.17 -19.39
N GLY A 112 -7.35 5.02 -19.51
CA GLY A 112 -6.45 5.07 -18.36
C GLY A 112 -5.13 4.43 -18.65
N VAL A 113 -4.27 4.38 -17.64
CA VAL A 113 -3.02 3.65 -17.69
C VAL A 113 -2.97 2.67 -16.53
N LEU A 114 -2.85 1.38 -16.83
CA LEU A 114 -2.55 0.34 -15.85
C LEU A 114 -1.05 0.08 -15.89
N VAL A 115 -0.38 0.20 -14.77
CA VAL A 115 1.06 -0.08 -14.64
C VAL A 115 1.25 -1.36 -13.81
N ILE A 116 2.01 -2.31 -14.36
CA ILE A 116 2.25 -3.61 -13.73
C ILE A 116 3.68 -4.08 -13.96
N SER A 117 4.23 -4.88 -13.04
CA SER A 117 5.48 -5.59 -13.28
C SER A 117 5.22 -6.91 -14.02
N ILE A 118 6.23 -7.41 -14.74
CA ILE A 118 6.15 -8.74 -15.37
C ILE A 118 5.89 -9.83 -14.32
N THR A 119 6.44 -9.71 -13.12
CA THR A 119 6.22 -10.65 -12.02
C THR A 119 4.76 -10.69 -11.59
N SER A 120 4.10 -9.52 -11.44
CA SER A 120 2.67 -9.45 -11.11
C SER A 120 1.78 -9.99 -12.24
N LEU A 121 2.19 -9.79 -13.51
CA LEU A 121 1.47 -10.29 -14.67
C LEU A 121 1.48 -11.83 -14.75
N MET A 122 2.52 -12.45 -14.19
CA MET A 122 2.66 -13.92 -14.15
C MET A 122 1.85 -14.59 -13.03
N HIS A 123 1.14 -13.86 -12.19
CA HIS A 123 0.24 -14.46 -11.20
C HIS A 123 -1.11 -14.82 -11.78
N TRP A 124 -1.63 -16.01 -11.39
CA TRP A 124 -3.03 -16.31 -11.53
C TRP A 124 -3.87 -15.41 -10.61
N LEU A 125 -5.06 -15.03 -11.06
CA LEU A 125 -5.98 -14.14 -10.38
C LEU A 125 -7.30 -14.85 -10.08
N PRO A 126 -8.06 -14.39 -9.06
CA PRO A 126 -9.40 -14.90 -8.82
C PRO A 126 -10.31 -14.62 -10.01
N PRO A 127 -11.35 -15.44 -10.24
CA PRO A 127 -12.30 -15.20 -11.32
C PRO A 127 -12.98 -13.82 -11.19
N LEU A 128 -13.21 -13.14 -12.31
CA LEU A 128 -13.92 -11.86 -12.35
C LEU A 128 -15.26 -11.92 -11.61
N LYS A 129 -15.99 -13.04 -11.76
CA LYS A 129 -17.28 -13.27 -11.08
C LYS A 129 -17.17 -13.27 -9.56
N TYR A 130 -16.06 -13.74 -9.00
CA TYR A 130 -15.85 -13.73 -7.55
C TYR A 130 -15.82 -12.30 -7.00
N ILE A 131 -15.07 -11.42 -7.63
CA ILE A 131 -14.94 -10.02 -7.19
C ILE A 131 -16.30 -9.30 -7.28
N SER A 132 -17.01 -9.44 -8.40
CA SER A 132 -18.29 -8.76 -8.61
C SER A 132 -19.39 -9.31 -7.70
N ALA A 133 -19.47 -10.63 -7.50
CA ALA A 133 -20.49 -11.26 -6.68
C ALA A 133 -20.33 -10.98 -5.17
N ASN A 134 -19.08 -10.76 -4.71
CA ASN A 134 -18.78 -10.47 -3.31
C ASN A 134 -18.61 -8.96 -3.02
N SER A 135 -19.05 -8.11 -3.95
CA SER A 135 -19.08 -6.66 -3.75
C SER A 135 -20.45 -6.23 -3.23
N LEU A 136 -20.47 -5.37 -2.20
CA LEU A 136 -21.68 -4.85 -1.58
C LEU A 136 -21.72 -3.32 -1.73
N GLU A 137 -22.90 -2.78 -2.03
CA GLU A 137 -23.12 -1.34 -2.10
C GLU A 137 -24.05 -0.90 -0.95
N LEU A 138 -23.65 0.13 -0.20
CA LEU A 138 -24.45 0.74 0.85
C LEU A 138 -24.80 2.18 0.47
N LYS A 139 -26.10 2.55 0.59
CA LYS A 139 -26.65 3.87 0.25
C LYS A 139 -27.44 4.47 1.39
N ILE A 140 -27.45 5.78 1.50
CA ILE A 140 -28.30 6.50 2.46
C ILE A 140 -29.77 6.11 2.24
N GLY A 141 -30.50 5.85 3.32
CA GLY A 141 -31.91 5.42 3.31
C GLY A 141 -32.14 3.93 3.07
N GLN A 142 -31.10 3.17 2.71
CA GLN A 142 -31.18 1.70 2.56
C GLN A 142 -31.47 1.03 3.91
N LYS A 143 -32.31 0.00 3.89
CA LYS A 143 -32.49 -0.87 5.07
C LYS A 143 -31.26 -1.74 5.28
N LEU A 144 -30.74 -1.76 6.50
CA LEU A 144 -29.55 -2.51 6.87
C LEU A 144 -29.73 -3.15 8.26
N SER A 145 -29.73 -4.47 8.31
CA SER A 145 -29.68 -5.21 9.57
C SER A 145 -28.23 -5.35 10.05
N ILE A 146 -27.93 -4.92 11.28
CA ILE A 146 -26.59 -5.02 11.88
C ILE A 146 -26.11 -6.47 11.93
N SER A 147 -26.98 -7.42 12.26
CA SER A 147 -26.62 -8.84 12.31
C SER A 147 -26.25 -9.38 10.92
N GLN A 148 -27.05 -9.05 9.90
CA GLN A 148 -26.81 -9.50 8.53
C GLN A 148 -25.53 -8.89 7.94
N ILE A 149 -25.32 -7.59 8.08
CA ILE A 149 -24.10 -6.94 7.56
C ILE A 149 -22.87 -7.49 8.25
N ARG A 150 -22.92 -7.73 9.57
CA ARG A 150 -21.81 -8.32 10.32
C ARG A 150 -21.43 -9.70 9.77
N GLU A 151 -22.42 -10.56 9.54
CA GLU A 151 -22.20 -11.88 8.96
C GLU A 151 -21.63 -11.79 7.53
N GLN A 152 -22.22 -10.94 6.69
CA GLN A 152 -21.73 -10.69 5.34
C GLN A 152 -20.28 -10.16 5.31
N MET A 153 -19.93 -9.24 6.21
CA MET A 153 -18.56 -8.71 6.31
C MET A 153 -17.56 -9.80 6.71
N ILE A 154 -17.90 -10.66 7.67
CA ILE A 154 -17.05 -11.79 8.09
C ILE A 154 -16.85 -12.77 6.93
N LEU A 155 -17.93 -13.14 6.23
CA LEU A 155 -17.85 -14.02 5.06
C LEU A 155 -17.03 -13.39 3.92
N ALA A 156 -17.20 -12.09 3.71
CA ALA A 156 -16.40 -11.33 2.73
C ALA A 156 -14.92 -11.18 3.12
N GLY A 157 -14.51 -11.62 4.31
CA GLY A 157 -13.11 -11.59 4.74
C GLY A 157 -12.70 -10.38 5.57
N TYR A 158 -13.65 -9.58 6.03
CA TYR A 158 -13.35 -8.46 6.93
C TYR A 158 -13.16 -8.93 8.37
N ARG A 159 -12.21 -8.30 9.07
CA ARG A 159 -11.89 -8.59 10.47
C ARG A 159 -12.68 -7.68 11.40
N THR A 160 -13.27 -8.25 12.45
CA THR A 160 -13.91 -7.46 13.52
C THR A 160 -12.84 -6.92 14.46
N VAL A 161 -12.85 -5.61 14.70
CA VAL A 161 -11.90 -4.90 15.58
C VAL A 161 -12.65 -3.94 16.52
N GLU A 162 -11.98 -3.44 17.55
CA GLU A 162 -12.55 -2.40 18.41
C GLU A 162 -12.46 -1.01 17.76
N SER A 163 -11.39 -0.74 17.03
CA SER A 163 -11.15 0.53 16.33
C SER A 163 -10.57 0.24 14.95
N VAL A 164 -11.20 0.78 13.92
CA VAL A 164 -10.85 0.55 12.53
C VAL A 164 -9.66 1.42 12.15
N LEU A 165 -8.55 0.78 11.74
CA LEU A 165 -7.29 1.43 11.39
C LEU A 165 -6.77 1.00 10.01
N GLU A 166 -7.03 -0.24 9.58
CA GLU A 166 -6.48 -0.84 8.36
C GLU A 166 -7.61 -1.30 7.42
N HIS A 167 -7.27 -1.47 6.14
CA HIS A 167 -8.19 -2.04 5.16
C HIS A 167 -8.67 -3.43 5.58
N GLY A 168 -9.92 -3.76 5.26
CA GLY A 168 -10.54 -5.03 5.64
C GLY A 168 -10.91 -5.14 7.12
N GLU A 169 -10.97 -4.03 7.84
CA GLU A 169 -11.43 -3.98 9.24
C GLU A 169 -12.81 -3.35 9.35
N PHE A 170 -13.60 -3.84 10.32
CA PHE A 170 -14.86 -3.21 10.70
C PHE A 170 -15.11 -3.31 12.19
N ALA A 171 -15.86 -2.34 12.73
CA ALA A 171 -16.27 -2.27 14.13
C ALA A 171 -17.76 -1.93 14.22
N VAL A 172 -18.48 -2.58 15.13
CA VAL A 172 -19.90 -2.31 15.40
C VAL A 172 -20.06 -1.78 16.82
N ARG A 173 -20.61 -0.56 16.95
CA ARG A 173 -20.81 0.10 18.24
C ARG A 173 -22.23 0.68 18.34
N GLY A 174 -23.15 -0.09 18.92
CA GLY A 174 -24.56 0.29 18.95
C GLY A 174 -25.16 0.40 17.55
N SER A 175 -25.61 1.59 17.15
CA SER A 175 -26.16 1.88 15.82
C SER A 175 -25.09 2.35 14.81
N ILE A 176 -23.81 2.35 15.19
CA ILE A 176 -22.72 2.81 14.34
C ILE A 176 -21.91 1.62 13.86
N ILE A 177 -21.60 1.60 12.56
CA ILE A 177 -20.69 0.65 11.94
C ILE A 177 -19.54 1.44 11.30
N ASP A 178 -18.33 1.23 11.79
CA ASP A 178 -17.11 1.75 11.18
C ASP A 178 -16.52 0.66 10.27
N ILE A 179 -16.16 1.00 9.03
CA ILE A 179 -15.67 0.04 8.04
C ILE A 179 -14.52 0.69 7.27
N TYR A 180 -13.42 -0.05 7.04
CA TYR A 180 -12.39 0.35 6.09
C TYR A 180 -12.47 -0.55 4.86
N PRO A 181 -13.20 -0.11 3.81
CA PRO A 181 -13.38 -0.95 2.63
C PRO A 181 -12.09 -1.16 1.87
N MET A 182 -11.96 -2.34 1.27
CA MET A 182 -10.94 -2.58 0.25
C MET A 182 -11.17 -1.64 -0.93
N GLY A 183 -10.08 -1.08 -1.48
CA GLY A 183 -10.11 -0.11 -2.58
C GLY A 183 -10.42 1.34 -2.18
N SER A 184 -10.70 1.62 -0.91
CA SER A 184 -10.95 2.98 -0.43
C SER A 184 -9.70 3.63 0.15
N ARG A 185 -9.58 4.95 0.03
CA ARG A 185 -8.47 5.70 0.67
C ARG A 185 -8.69 5.95 2.15
N LEU A 186 -9.96 6.04 2.58
CA LEU A 186 -10.36 6.36 3.94
C LEU A 186 -11.47 5.40 4.38
N PRO A 187 -11.55 5.12 5.69
CA PRO A 187 -12.65 4.37 6.26
C PRO A 187 -13.93 5.19 6.32
N PHE A 188 -15.06 4.49 6.46
CA PHE A 188 -16.40 5.08 6.54
C PHE A 188 -17.08 4.71 7.84
N ARG A 189 -17.84 5.66 8.35
CA ARG A 189 -18.77 5.53 9.45
C ARG A 189 -20.19 5.52 8.92
N VAL A 190 -20.90 4.43 9.18
CA VAL A 190 -22.30 4.21 8.83
C VAL A 190 -23.13 4.42 10.08
N ASP A 191 -23.92 5.48 10.13
CA ASP A 191 -24.87 5.73 11.22
C ASP A 191 -26.24 5.16 10.85
N LEU A 192 -26.83 4.37 11.72
CA LEU A 192 -28.15 3.79 11.53
C LEU A 192 -29.18 4.49 12.42
N PHE A 193 -30.31 4.85 11.83
CA PHE A 193 -31.51 5.21 12.57
C PHE A 193 -32.52 4.08 12.41
N ASP A 194 -32.78 3.36 13.52
CA ASP A 194 -33.53 2.10 13.52
C ASP A 194 -32.87 1.06 12.59
N ASP A 195 -33.54 0.67 11.50
CA ASP A 195 -33.07 -0.30 10.51
C ASP A 195 -32.61 0.36 9.19
N ARG A 196 -32.36 1.69 9.16
CA ARG A 196 -32.00 2.43 7.96
C ARG A 196 -30.69 3.19 8.12
N ILE A 197 -29.94 3.27 7.04
CA ILE A 197 -28.73 4.10 6.97
C ILE A 197 -29.17 5.57 6.95
N ASP A 198 -28.88 6.30 8.02
CA ASP A 198 -29.17 7.71 8.17
C ASP A 198 -28.06 8.58 7.57
N SER A 199 -26.80 8.23 7.83
CA SER A 199 -25.65 8.95 7.26
C SER A 199 -24.46 8.02 6.96
N LEU A 200 -23.69 8.41 5.93
CA LEU A 200 -22.43 7.80 5.56
C LEU A 200 -21.36 8.88 5.58
N ARG A 201 -20.30 8.73 6.38
CA ARG A 201 -19.24 9.72 6.51
C ARG A 201 -17.87 9.07 6.43
N MET A 202 -16.96 9.67 5.69
CA MET A 202 -15.55 9.34 5.81
C MET A 202 -15.05 9.72 7.19
N PHE A 203 -14.02 9.05 7.70
CA PHE A 203 -13.33 9.46 8.92
C PHE A 203 -11.83 9.20 8.80
N ASP A 204 -11.08 9.92 9.59
CA ASP A 204 -9.63 9.77 9.70
C ASP A 204 -9.32 8.60 10.65
N PRO A 205 -8.60 7.57 10.19
CA PRO A 205 -8.34 6.37 11.01
C PRO A 205 -7.42 6.63 12.20
N GLU A 206 -6.57 7.66 12.18
CA GLU A 206 -5.66 7.98 13.28
C GLU A 206 -6.38 8.77 14.38
N THR A 207 -7.15 9.79 13.99
CA THR A 207 -7.87 10.66 14.94
C THR A 207 -9.28 10.18 15.24
N GLN A 208 -9.82 9.23 14.49
CA GLN A 208 -11.20 8.71 14.56
C GLN A 208 -12.29 9.79 14.37
N ARG A 209 -11.92 10.95 13.81
CA ARG A 209 -12.84 12.07 13.56
C ARG A 209 -13.50 11.92 12.21
N SER A 210 -14.82 12.15 12.19
CA SER A 210 -15.60 12.16 10.95
C SER A 210 -15.19 13.36 10.08
N LEU A 211 -15.14 13.10 8.77
CA LEU A 211 -14.82 14.04 7.71
C LEU A 211 -16.08 14.29 6.86
N GLU A 212 -15.93 14.29 5.55
CA GLU A 212 -16.99 14.57 4.59
C GLU A 212 -18.06 13.46 4.56
N GLN A 213 -19.30 13.88 4.27
CA GLN A 213 -20.42 12.97 4.05
C GLN A 213 -20.45 12.51 2.59
N VAL A 214 -20.80 11.23 2.38
CA VAL A 214 -20.99 10.63 1.06
C VAL A 214 -22.40 10.03 0.96
N ASN A 215 -22.88 9.80 -0.26
CA ASN A 215 -24.21 9.25 -0.49
C ASN A 215 -24.22 7.73 -0.58
N GLU A 216 -23.11 7.15 -1.02
CA GLU A 216 -22.96 5.72 -1.21
C GLU A 216 -21.51 5.29 -0.99
N ILE A 217 -21.33 4.04 -0.58
CA ILE A 217 -20.03 3.38 -0.46
C ILE A 217 -20.09 2.00 -1.09
N LYS A 218 -18.97 1.57 -1.67
CA LYS A 218 -18.81 0.23 -2.20
C LYS A 218 -17.81 -0.55 -1.36
N LEU A 219 -18.16 -1.77 -1.02
CA LEU A 219 -17.37 -2.70 -0.25
C LEU A 219 -16.94 -3.83 -1.19
N LEU A 220 -15.65 -3.95 -1.44
CA LEU A 220 -15.05 -5.08 -2.16
C LEU A 220 -14.78 -6.23 -1.19
N PRO A 221 -14.58 -7.47 -1.64
CA PRO A 221 -14.19 -8.57 -0.75
C PRO A 221 -12.89 -8.25 -0.02
N GLY A 222 -12.72 -8.76 1.20
CA GLY A 222 -11.55 -8.51 2.05
C GLY A 222 -10.30 -9.31 1.65
N ARG A 223 -10.43 -10.26 0.70
CA ARG A 223 -9.36 -11.17 0.25
C ARG A 223 -9.61 -11.67 -1.17
N GLU A 224 -8.58 -12.25 -1.78
CA GLU A 224 -8.62 -12.74 -3.17
C GLU A 224 -9.20 -14.17 -3.29
N TYR A 225 -9.51 -14.86 -2.18
CA TYR A 225 -10.04 -16.24 -2.13
C TYR A 225 -11.25 -16.36 -1.19
N PRO A 226 -12.19 -17.29 -1.45
CA PRO A 226 -13.33 -17.51 -0.58
C PRO A 226 -12.97 -18.41 0.61
N LEU A 227 -13.47 -18.07 1.81
CA LEU A 227 -13.49 -18.96 2.97
C LEU A 227 -14.93 -19.18 3.46
N ASP A 228 -15.87 -19.25 2.51
CA ASP A 228 -17.22 -19.70 2.72
C ASP A 228 -17.30 -21.25 2.60
N ASP A 229 -18.47 -21.83 2.87
CA ASP A 229 -18.67 -23.27 2.85
C ASP A 229 -18.27 -23.91 1.50
N MET A 230 -18.49 -23.20 0.39
CA MET A 230 -18.15 -23.67 -0.96
C MET A 230 -16.64 -23.62 -1.21
N GLY A 231 -16.00 -22.51 -0.87
CA GLY A 231 -14.55 -22.35 -1.00
C GLY A 231 -13.79 -23.36 -0.13
N ILE A 232 -14.23 -23.57 1.11
CA ILE A 232 -13.66 -24.58 2.01
C ILE A 232 -13.86 -26.00 1.45
N ALA A 233 -15.02 -26.30 0.87
CA ALA A 233 -15.27 -27.61 0.27
C ALA A 233 -14.36 -27.85 -0.95
N ASN A 234 -14.22 -26.86 -1.83
CA ASN A 234 -13.30 -26.91 -2.98
C ASN A 234 -11.87 -27.14 -2.53
N PHE A 235 -11.40 -26.33 -1.57
CA PHE A 235 -10.08 -26.46 -0.97
C PHE A 235 -9.83 -27.89 -0.45
N ARG A 236 -10.76 -28.42 0.35
CA ARG A 236 -10.62 -29.77 0.94
C ARG A 236 -10.55 -30.85 -0.13
N ASN A 237 -11.42 -30.80 -1.14
CA ASN A 237 -11.46 -31.78 -2.22
C ASN A 237 -10.16 -31.75 -3.02
N ALA A 238 -9.75 -30.58 -3.50
CA ALA A 238 -8.51 -30.42 -4.26
C ALA A 238 -7.27 -30.76 -3.44
N PHE A 239 -7.25 -30.41 -2.15
CA PHE A 239 -6.13 -30.73 -1.26
C PHE A 239 -5.97 -32.24 -1.06
N HIS A 240 -7.09 -32.99 -0.95
CA HIS A 240 -7.07 -34.47 -0.89
C HIS A 240 -6.60 -35.12 -2.19
N GLU A 241 -6.91 -34.51 -3.33
CA GLU A 241 -6.51 -35.06 -4.64
C GLU A 241 -5.03 -34.80 -4.93
N LEU A 242 -4.50 -33.65 -4.50
CA LEU A 242 -3.14 -33.20 -4.83
C LEU A 242 -2.08 -33.71 -3.84
N PHE A 243 -2.43 -33.89 -2.57
CA PHE A 243 -1.44 -34.19 -1.54
C PHE A 243 -1.70 -35.54 -0.84
N ASP A 244 -0.73 -36.47 -0.94
CA ASP A 244 -0.75 -37.74 -0.22
C ASP A 244 -0.05 -37.59 1.14
N ILE A 245 -0.74 -36.96 2.10
CA ILE A 245 -0.26 -36.68 3.46
C ILE A 245 -1.31 -37.00 4.53
N ASP A 246 -0.88 -37.11 5.79
CA ASP A 246 -1.81 -37.16 6.93
C ASP A 246 -2.36 -35.75 7.25
N PHE A 247 -3.56 -35.43 6.75
CA PHE A 247 -4.23 -34.13 6.91
C PHE A 247 -4.39 -33.72 8.37
N ARG A 248 -4.43 -34.68 9.31
CA ARG A 248 -4.53 -34.42 10.75
C ARG A 248 -3.28 -33.78 11.32
N ARG A 249 -2.17 -33.84 10.58
CA ARG A 249 -0.88 -33.25 10.95
C ARG A 249 -0.53 -32.00 10.14
N CYS A 250 -1.42 -31.58 9.25
CA CYS A 250 -1.23 -30.37 8.46
C CYS A 250 -2.04 -29.20 9.05
N PRO A 251 -1.40 -28.25 9.77
CA PRO A 251 -2.11 -27.12 10.38
C PRO A 251 -2.88 -26.29 9.37
N LEU A 252 -2.29 -26.02 8.21
CA LEU A 252 -2.93 -25.30 7.10
C LEU A 252 -4.28 -25.93 6.73
N TYR A 253 -4.32 -27.25 6.53
CA TYR A 253 -5.55 -27.95 6.17
C TYR A 253 -6.60 -27.87 7.28
N GLN A 254 -6.19 -27.99 8.53
CA GLN A 254 -7.09 -27.91 9.69
C GLN A 254 -7.70 -26.53 9.83
N ASP A 255 -6.87 -25.49 9.76
CA ASP A 255 -7.28 -24.11 9.93
C ASP A 255 -8.26 -23.71 8.82
N VAL A 256 -7.91 -23.95 7.55
CA VAL A 256 -8.81 -23.64 6.41
C VAL A 256 -10.11 -24.46 6.51
N SER A 257 -10.04 -25.73 6.90
CA SER A 257 -11.24 -26.57 7.10
C SER A 257 -12.16 -26.08 8.22
N ALA A 258 -11.61 -25.33 9.18
CA ALA A 258 -12.35 -24.65 10.24
C ALA A 258 -12.79 -23.23 9.87
N GLY A 259 -12.52 -22.76 8.65
CA GLY A 259 -12.81 -21.40 8.19
C GLY A 259 -11.88 -20.34 8.76
N ILE A 260 -10.69 -20.76 9.25
CA ILE A 260 -9.68 -19.86 9.81
C ILE A 260 -8.76 -19.39 8.69
N ASP A 261 -8.62 -18.07 8.60
CA ASP A 261 -7.71 -17.41 7.66
C ASP A 261 -6.26 -17.58 8.13
N THR A 262 -5.46 -18.24 7.31
CA THR A 262 -4.07 -18.60 7.63
C THR A 262 -3.11 -17.83 6.73
N PRO A 263 -2.02 -17.25 7.25
CA PRO A 263 -1.07 -16.51 6.42
C PRO A 263 -0.46 -17.36 5.29
N GLY A 264 -0.35 -16.74 4.10
CA GLY A 264 0.20 -17.34 2.88
C GLY A 264 -0.79 -18.19 2.09
N LEU A 265 -2.10 -18.06 2.33
CA LEU A 265 -3.14 -18.75 1.56
C LEU A 265 -3.24 -18.27 0.12
N GLU A 266 -2.71 -17.12 -0.21
CA GLU A 266 -2.67 -16.56 -1.55
C GLU A 266 -1.99 -17.52 -2.54
N TYR A 267 -0.98 -18.28 -2.09
CA TYR A 267 -0.29 -19.29 -2.90
C TYR A 267 -1.10 -20.58 -3.12
N TYR A 268 -2.29 -20.67 -2.52
CA TYR A 268 -3.23 -21.79 -2.71
C TYR A 268 -4.48 -21.38 -3.49
N LEU A 269 -4.47 -20.21 -4.14
CA LEU A 269 -5.60 -19.69 -4.89
C LEU A 269 -6.19 -20.73 -5.86
N GLY A 270 -5.34 -21.51 -6.53
CA GLY A 270 -5.73 -22.51 -7.53
C GLY A 270 -6.59 -23.65 -7.02
N ILE A 271 -6.69 -23.87 -5.71
CA ILE A 271 -7.52 -24.93 -5.13
C ILE A 271 -8.80 -24.43 -4.47
N PHE A 272 -9.04 -23.12 -4.48
CA PHE A 272 -10.32 -22.55 -4.06
C PHE A 272 -11.33 -22.40 -5.20
N PHE A 273 -10.85 -22.37 -6.46
CA PHE A 273 -11.66 -22.14 -7.64
C PHE A 273 -11.48 -23.24 -8.67
N ASP A 274 -12.54 -23.58 -9.40
CA ASP A 274 -12.46 -24.53 -10.53
C ASP A 274 -11.63 -23.97 -11.68
N ASN A 275 -11.66 -22.66 -11.89
CA ASN A 275 -10.89 -21.97 -12.93
C ASN A 275 -10.38 -20.65 -12.38
N LEU A 276 -9.13 -20.33 -12.67
CA LEU A 276 -8.52 -19.04 -12.39
C LEU A 276 -8.59 -18.13 -13.61
N SER A 277 -8.38 -16.85 -13.43
CA SER A 277 -8.27 -15.85 -14.48
C SER A 277 -6.83 -15.33 -14.59
N SER A 278 -6.44 -14.97 -15.83
CA SER A 278 -5.28 -14.14 -16.10
C SER A 278 -5.67 -12.66 -16.06
N LEU A 279 -4.70 -11.75 -16.06
CA LEU A 279 -5.02 -10.31 -16.18
C LEU A 279 -5.78 -10.00 -17.48
N PHE A 280 -5.49 -10.74 -18.57
CA PHE A 280 -6.13 -10.53 -19.87
C PHE A 280 -7.64 -10.75 -19.85
N ASP A 281 -8.16 -11.55 -18.91
CA ASP A 281 -9.60 -11.77 -18.75
C ASP A 281 -10.33 -10.55 -18.15
N PHE A 282 -9.57 -9.61 -17.57
CA PHE A 282 -10.07 -8.35 -17.03
C PHE A 282 -9.91 -7.16 -17.96
N LEU A 283 -9.09 -7.29 -19.02
CA LEU A 283 -8.76 -6.18 -19.90
C LEU A 283 -9.80 -6.01 -21.00
N PRO A 284 -10.24 -4.76 -21.28
CA PRO A 284 -11.00 -4.47 -22.49
C PRO A 284 -10.22 -4.86 -23.76
N SER A 285 -10.90 -5.32 -24.78
CA SER A 285 -10.26 -5.68 -26.09
C SER A 285 -9.61 -4.48 -26.80
N THR A 286 -9.98 -3.27 -26.42
CA THR A 286 -9.39 -2.01 -26.92
C THR A 286 -8.07 -1.64 -26.23
N THR A 287 -7.59 -2.44 -25.29
CA THR A 287 -6.35 -2.17 -24.57
C THR A 287 -5.14 -2.14 -25.51
N ILE A 288 -4.21 -1.23 -25.22
CA ILE A 288 -2.91 -1.14 -25.91
C ILE A 288 -1.85 -1.61 -24.91
N ILE A 289 -1.09 -2.63 -25.25
CA ILE A 289 0.04 -3.10 -24.45
C ILE A 289 1.26 -2.24 -24.78
N CYS A 290 1.92 -1.69 -23.76
CA CYS A 290 3.15 -0.92 -23.91
C CYS A 290 4.23 -1.52 -23.01
N HIS A 291 5.38 -1.81 -23.55
CA HIS A 291 6.50 -2.36 -22.78
C HIS A 291 7.87 -1.91 -23.30
N GLU A 292 8.87 -2.01 -22.42
CA GLU A 292 10.27 -1.70 -22.72
C GLU A 292 11.16 -2.88 -22.36
N GLY A 293 12.07 -3.23 -23.27
CA GLY A 293 13.09 -4.26 -23.06
C GLY A 293 12.58 -5.68 -23.26
N ASP A 294 13.41 -6.62 -22.86
CA ASP A 294 13.18 -8.06 -23.05
C ASP A 294 12.34 -8.62 -21.89
N LEU A 295 11.03 -8.57 -22.03
CA LEU A 295 10.07 -9.12 -21.06
C LEU A 295 10.19 -10.64 -20.93
N HIS A 296 10.49 -11.34 -22.04
CA HIS A 296 10.66 -12.79 -22.02
C HIS A 296 11.80 -13.19 -21.08
N LYS A 297 12.96 -12.54 -21.23
CA LYS A 297 14.11 -12.77 -20.34
C LYS A 297 13.79 -12.48 -18.86
N ALA A 298 13.08 -11.37 -18.58
CA ALA A 298 12.71 -11.03 -17.22
C ALA A 298 11.74 -12.07 -16.63
N GLY A 299 10.78 -12.55 -17.42
CA GLY A 299 9.84 -13.60 -17.02
C GLY A 299 10.53 -14.94 -16.77
N GLU A 300 11.47 -15.35 -17.61
CA GLU A 300 12.27 -16.57 -17.41
C GLU A 300 13.10 -16.49 -16.12
N GLN A 301 13.74 -15.38 -15.84
CA GLN A 301 14.49 -15.19 -14.60
C GLN A 301 13.59 -15.30 -13.35
N PHE A 302 12.38 -14.78 -13.44
CA PHE A 302 11.40 -14.93 -12.35
C PHE A 302 10.96 -16.39 -12.21
N TRP A 303 10.71 -17.08 -13.32
CA TRP A 303 10.36 -18.51 -13.33
C TRP A 303 11.47 -19.39 -12.73
N GLU A 304 12.72 -19.13 -13.05
CA GLU A 304 13.87 -19.82 -12.43
C GLU A 304 13.87 -19.62 -10.90
N SER A 305 13.59 -18.40 -10.44
CA SER A 305 13.50 -18.10 -9.01
C SER A 305 12.35 -18.86 -8.33
N ILE A 306 11.15 -18.90 -8.97
CA ILE A 306 10.00 -19.66 -8.48
C ILE A 306 10.35 -21.15 -8.36
N THR A 307 10.95 -21.72 -9.40
CA THR A 307 11.30 -23.15 -9.45
C THR A 307 12.32 -23.50 -8.37
N SER A 308 13.33 -22.65 -8.16
CA SER A 308 14.32 -22.85 -7.11
C SER A 308 13.68 -22.85 -5.72
N LEU A 309 12.81 -21.87 -5.43
CA LEU A 309 12.11 -21.78 -4.14
C LEU A 309 11.10 -22.93 -3.94
N TYR A 310 10.47 -23.40 -5.01
CA TYR A 310 9.60 -24.57 -4.97
C TYR A 310 10.37 -25.82 -4.57
N GLU A 311 11.52 -26.09 -5.24
CA GLU A 311 12.36 -27.25 -4.94
C GLU A 311 12.87 -27.23 -3.47
N ASP A 312 13.20 -26.07 -2.94
CA ASP A 312 13.64 -25.92 -1.56
C ASP A 312 12.51 -26.19 -0.54
N ARG A 313 11.28 -25.83 -0.86
CA ARG A 313 10.15 -25.85 0.09
C ARG A 313 9.23 -27.07 -0.05
N ARG A 314 9.18 -27.74 -1.21
CA ARG A 314 8.28 -28.89 -1.46
C ARG A 314 8.51 -30.11 -0.55
N VAL A 315 9.62 -30.12 0.17
CA VAL A 315 9.95 -31.21 1.10
C VAL A 315 9.21 -31.12 2.43
N ASP A 316 8.57 -29.98 2.73
CA ASP A 316 7.81 -29.78 3.96
C ASP A 316 6.45 -30.48 3.90
N ARG A 317 6.34 -31.61 4.62
CA ARG A 317 5.10 -32.40 4.71
C ARG A 317 4.01 -31.77 5.60
N TYR A 318 4.37 -30.79 6.42
CA TYR A 318 3.42 -30.10 7.28
C TYR A 318 2.77 -28.90 6.58
N ARG A 319 3.43 -28.40 5.53
CA ARG A 319 2.91 -27.33 4.68
C ARG A 319 3.21 -27.64 3.20
N PRO A 320 2.49 -28.61 2.60
CA PRO A 320 2.69 -28.94 1.19
C PRO A 320 2.30 -27.74 0.32
N ILE A 321 3.04 -27.49 -0.73
CA ILE A 321 2.86 -26.36 -1.63
C ILE A 321 2.43 -26.83 -3.01
N LEU A 322 1.71 -25.98 -3.74
CA LEU A 322 1.23 -26.26 -5.11
C LEU A 322 2.37 -26.16 -6.11
N ASP A 323 2.26 -26.91 -7.22
CA ASP A 323 3.19 -26.80 -8.34
C ASP A 323 3.20 -25.38 -8.92
N PRO A 324 4.37 -24.88 -9.41
CA PRO A 324 4.50 -23.54 -9.95
C PRO A 324 3.46 -23.18 -11.02
N ASP A 325 3.12 -24.09 -11.93
CA ASP A 325 2.14 -23.87 -12.99
C ASP A 325 0.71 -23.64 -12.46
N THR A 326 0.40 -24.04 -11.24
CA THR A 326 -0.92 -23.81 -10.61
C THR A 326 -1.02 -22.45 -9.90
N VAL A 327 0.11 -21.82 -9.60
CA VAL A 327 0.20 -20.52 -8.90
C VAL A 327 0.58 -19.40 -9.85
N PHE A 328 1.40 -19.71 -10.86
CA PHE A 328 1.95 -18.74 -11.80
C PHE A 328 1.71 -19.16 -13.25
N ILE A 329 1.65 -18.17 -14.13
CA ILE A 329 1.51 -18.32 -15.58
C ILE A 329 2.90 -18.26 -16.22
N ARG A 330 3.20 -19.18 -17.15
CA ARG A 330 4.46 -19.14 -17.89
C ARG A 330 4.53 -17.95 -18.82
N ILE A 331 5.73 -17.40 -19.00
CA ILE A 331 5.94 -16.22 -19.85
C ILE A 331 5.49 -16.46 -21.29
N ASP A 332 5.69 -17.66 -21.85
CA ASP A 332 5.26 -18.00 -23.22
C ASP A 332 3.73 -17.90 -23.38
N GLN A 333 2.96 -18.30 -22.35
CA GLN A 333 1.50 -18.17 -22.35
C GLN A 333 1.07 -16.70 -22.29
N ILE A 334 1.81 -15.87 -21.55
CA ILE A 334 1.58 -14.43 -21.48
C ILE A 334 1.86 -13.78 -22.83
N MET A 335 3.00 -14.09 -23.45
CA MET A 335 3.39 -13.52 -24.74
C MET A 335 2.41 -13.91 -25.86
N SER A 336 1.85 -15.13 -25.82
CA SER A 336 0.83 -15.55 -26.80
C SER A 336 -0.47 -14.74 -26.71
N ASN A 337 -0.80 -14.19 -25.54
CA ASN A 337 -1.95 -13.30 -25.38
C ASN A 337 -1.73 -11.91 -26.03
N PHE A 338 -0.48 -11.46 -26.18
CA PHE A 338 -0.19 -10.16 -26.79
C PHE A 338 -0.68 -10.07 -28.24
N GLU A 339 -0.68 -11.18 -28.99
CA GLU A 339 -1.17 -11.25 -30.36
C GLU A 339 -2.63 -10.75 -30.51
N ASN A 340 -3.42 -10.79 -29.43
CA ASN A 340 -4.81 -10.33 -29.44
C ASN A 340 -4.96 -8.83 -29.18
N TYR A 341 -3.86 -8.13 -28.84
CA TYR A 341 -3.87 -6.73 -28.46
C TYR A 341 -3.00 -5.88 -29.38
N ARG A 342 -3.28 -4.60 -29.42
CA ARG A 342 -2.41 -3.61 -30.06
C ARG A 342 -1.18 -3.41 -29.18
N GLU A 343 0.00 -3.29 -29.79
CA GLU A 343 1.26 -3.29 -29.08
C GLU A 343 2.12 -2.06 -29.42
N ILE A 344 2.74 -1.46 -28.39
CA ILE A 344 3.79 -0.46 -28.47
C ILE A 344 5.03 -1.05 -27.83
N GLU A 345 6.04 -1.35 -28.63
CA GLU A 345 7.33 -1.80 -28.13
C GLU A 345 8.34 -0.65 -28.12
N ILE A 346 8.91 -0.39 -26.95
CA ILE A 346 9.93 0.64 -26.77
C ILE A 346 11.31 0.01 -26.93
N LYS A 347 11.93 0.23 -28.08
CA LYS A 347 13.26 -0.31 -28.42
C LYS A 347 14.01 0.55 -29.42
N ASP A 348 15.32 0.38 -29.46
CA ASP A 348 16.16 0.97 -30.49
C ASP A 348 16.06 0.13 -31.77
N HIS A 349 15.18 0.54 -32.67
CA HIS A 349 14.95 -0.08 -33.96
C HIS A 349 15.00 0.95 -35.09
N THR A 350 15.36 0.53 -36.31
CA THR A 350 15.48 1.43 -37.45
C THR A 350 14.16 2.10 -37.87
N GLU A 351 13.05 1.40 -37.67
CA GLU A 351 11.69 1.85 -37.98
C GLU A 351 10.99 2.50 -36.77
N ALA A 352 11.66 2.61 -35.63
CA ALA A 352 11.07 3.17 -34.42
C ALA A 352 10.88 4.68 -34.55
N PHE A 353 9.71 5.16 -34.13
CA PHE A 353 9.39 6.57 -34.05
C PHE A 353 10.30 7.27 -33.04
N ASP A 354 10.95 8.33 -33.49
CA ASP A 354 11.75 9.18 -32.64
C ASP A 354 10.87 10.23 -31.98
N LEU A 355 10.79 10.19 -30.64
CA LEU A 355 10.02 11.15 -29.83
C LEU A 355 10.80 12.48 -29.66
N GLU A 356 11.92 12.68 -30.36
CA GLU A 356 12.75 13.88 -30.37
C GLU A 356 13.22 14.28 -28.96
N THR A 357 13.60 13.31 -28.14
CA THR A 357 14.07 13.51 -26.78
C THR A 357 15.59 13.32 -26.68
N MET A 358 16.23 14.12 -25.84
CA MET A 358 17.67 14.04 -25.58
C MET A 358 17.96 13.90 -24.09
N ALA A 359 19.03 13.19 -23.76
CA ALA A 359 19.52 13.11 -22.39
C ALA A 359 20.13 14.45 -21.97
N LEU A 360 19.88 14.82 -20.71
CA LEU A 360 20.56 15.95 -20.09
C LEU A 360 22.07 15.65 -19.90
N PRO A 361 22.93 16.67 -20.00
CA PRO A 361 24.31 16.51 -19.60
C PRO A 361 24.42 16.23 -18.10
N ASP A 362 25.58 15.73 -17.64
CA ASP A 362 25.85 15.54 -16.21
C ASP A 362 25.79 16.88 -15.47
N LEU A 363 24.77 17.07 -14.65
CA LEU A 363 24.52 18.26 -13.84
C LEU A 363 24.89 18.05 -12.37
N THR A 364 25.36 16.87 -12.01
CA THR A 364 25.67 16.51 -10.61
C THR A 364 26.56 17.55 -9.96
N SER A 365 26.13 18.07 -8.83
CA SER A 365 26.87 19.07 -8.07
C SER A 365 28.14 18.48 -7.50
N LYS A 366 29.26 19.14 -7.76
CA LYS A 366 30.58 18.75 -7.22
C LYS A 366 30.83 19.53 -5.93
N MET A 367 30.22 19.08 -4.83
CA MET A 367 30.28 19.75 -3.51
C MET A 367 31.72 20.00 -2.99
N GLN A 368 32.72 19.29 -3.52
CA GLN A 368 34.14 19.49 -3.17
C GLN A 368 34.74 20.73 -3.84
N LEU A 369 34.09 21.33 -4.82
CA LEU A 369 34.58 22.49 -5.55
C LEU A 369 34.06 23.80 -4.96
N LYS A 370 34.83 24.90 -5.13
CA LYS A 370 34.40 26.25 -4.73
C LYS A 370 33.08 26.73 -5.40
N LYS A 371 32.71 26.12 -6.52
CA LYS A 371 31.46 26.40 -7.25
C LYS A 371 30.79 25.07 -7.62
N PRO A 372 29.95 24.50 -6.73
CA PRO A 372 29.40 23.17 -6.91
C PRO A 372 28.49 23.02 -8.16
N PHE A 373 27.76 24.06 -8.55
CA PHE A 373 26.77 24.06 -9.63
C PHE A 373 27.29 24.69 -10.95
N THR A 374 28.58 24.57 -11.23
CA THR A 374 29.17 25.16 -12.44
C THR A 374 28.56 24.58 -13.74
N SER A 375 28.26 23.30 -13.77
CA SER A 375 27.63 22.65 -14.94
C SER A 375 26.23 23.22 -15.19
N LEU A 376 25.42 23.37 -14.15
CA LEU A 376 24.10 23.99 -14.24
C LEU A 376 24.14 25.44 -14.69
N GLN A 377 25.06 26.26 -14.12
CA GLN A 377 25.24 27.66 -14.52
C GLN A 377 25.66 27.78 -16.00
N LYS A 378 26.51 26.89 -16.48
CA LYS A 378 26.91 26.82 -17.89
C LYS A 378 25.75 26.44 -18.79
N LEU A 379 24.92 25.50 -18.38
CA LEU A 379 23.71 25.08 -19.11
C LEU A 379 22.79 26.28 -19.28
N ILE A 380 22.46 26.97 -18.19
CA ILE A 380 21.55 28.12 -18.20
C ILE A 380 22.13 29.28 -19.03
N SER A 381 23.40 29.51 -18.97
CA SER A 381 24.05 30.64 -19.70
C SER A 381 24.19 30.40 -21.20
N LYS A 382 24.20 29.15 -21.65
CA LYS A 382 24.42 28.78 -23.06
C LYS A 382 23.10 28.54 -23.81
N ASN A 383 22.04 28.19 -23.09
CA ASN A 383 20.81 27.76 -23.66
C ASN A 383 19.73 28.84 -23.48
N HIS A 384 18.89 28.97 -24.50
CA HIS A 384 17.70 29.84 -24.47
C HIS A 384 16.43 29.05 -24.12
N GLU A 385 16.58 27.77 -23.78
CA GLU A 385 15.45 26.92 -23.44
C GLU A 385 14.81 27.32 -22.11
N ARG A 386 13.52 27.07 -21.99
CA ARG A 386 12.79 27.19 -20.73
C ARG A 386 13.12 25.99 -19.84
N ILE A 387 13.52 26.26 -18.61
CA ILE A 387 13.94 25.21 -17.65
C ILE A 387 12.91 25.08 -16.54
N LEU A 388 12.42 23.85 -16.33
CA LEU A 388 11.58 23.48 -15.20
C LEU A 388 12.40 22.65 -14.22
N PHE A 389 12.66 23.19 -13.04
CA PHE A 389 13.25 22.45 -11.92
C PHE A 389 12.16 21.65 -11.24
N CYS A 390 12.41 20.36 -11.01
CA CYS A 390 11.48 19.42 -10.43
C CYS A 390 12.03 18.94 -9.09
N ALA A 391 11.38 19.31 -8.01
CA ALA A 391 11.67 18.83 -6.67
C ALA A 391 10.66 17.76 -6.26
N GLU A 392 11.08 16.76 -5.54
CA GLU A 392 10.23 15.62 -5.21
C GLU A 392 9.11 15.97 -4.22
N THR A 393 9.41 16.80 -3.23
CA THR A 393 8.47 17.22 -2.18
C THR A 393 8.45 18.73 -1.98
N ALA A 394 7.45 19.24 -1.23
CA ALA A 394 7.35 20.67 -0.92
C ALA A 394 8.57 21.18 -0.12
N GLY A 395 9.05 20.43 0.87
CA GLY A 395 10.24 20.82 1.66
C GLY A 395 11.50 20.84 0.82
N ARG A 396 11.67 19.84 -0.07
CA ARG A 396 12.81 19.79 -1.00
C ARG A 396 12.76 20.93 -2.02
N LYS A 397 11.56 21.32 -2.45
CA LYS A 397 11.41 22.50 -3.31
C LYS A 397 11.94 23.77 -2.63
N GLU A 398 11.62 23.99 -1.35
CA GLU A 398 12.14 25.14 -0.60
C GLU A 398 13.68 25.10 -0.49
N THR A 399 14.25 23.94 -0.14
CA THR A 399 15.70 23.74 -0.08
C THR A 399 16.37 23.99 -1.44
N LEU A 400 15.77 23.47 -2.52
CA LEU A 400 16.29 23.70 -3.88
C LEU A 400 16.18 25.18 -4.27
N LEU A 401 15.08 25.87 -3.92
CA LEU A 401 14.92 27.31 -4.13
C LEU A 401 15.99 28.12 -3.43
N GLU A 402 16.33 27.81 -2.17
CA GLU A 402 17.40 28.48 -1.44
C GLU A 402 18.75 28.27 -2.12
N THR A 403 19.06 27.03 -2.48
CA THR A 403 20.30 26.70 -3.20
C THR A 403 20.41 27.45 -4.52
N LEU A 404 19.32 27.48 -5.32
CA LEU A 404 19.29 28.21 -6.58
C LEU A 404 19.46 29.73 -6.37
N LYS A 405 18.85 30.30 -5.34
CA LYS A 405 19.00 31.72 -4.96
C LYS A 405 20.45 32.06 -4.61
N HIS A 406 21.17 31.18 -3.89
CA HIS A 406 22.57 31.38 -3.53
C HIS A 406 23.51 31.45 -4.75
N ILE A 407 23.16 30.76 -5.83
CA ILE A 407 23.93 30.79 -7.09
C ILE A 407 23.39 31.83 -8.09
N GLY A 408 22.46 32.69 -7.66
CA GLY A 408 21.90 33.78 -8.47
C GLY A 408 20.75 33.39 -9.39
N ILE A 409 20.17 32.20 -9.22
CA ILE A 409 19.04 31.70 -10.02
C ILE A 409 17.74 31.89 -9.24
N LYS A 410 16.75 32.52 -9.87
CA LYS A 410 15.44 32.79 -9.24
C LYS A 410 14.30 32.25 -10.13
N PRO A 411 13.94 30.97 -9.98
CA PRO A 411 12.85 30.40 -10.76
C PRO A 411 11.48 30.87 -10.25
N THR A 412 10.50 30.98 -11.14
CA THR A 412 9.10 31.21 -10.82
C THR A 412 8.44 29.90 -10.38
N THR A 413 7.68 29.89 -9.29
CA THR A 413 6.93 28.71 -8.87
C THR A 413 5.72 28.49 -9.76
N VAL A 414 5.59 27.27 -10.30
CA VAL A 414 4.42 26.83 -11.08
C VAL A 414 3.80 25.60 -10.41
N PRO A 415 2.46 25.49 -10.35
CA PRO A 415 1.81 24.38 -9.68
C PRO A 415 1.94 23.05 -10.44
N HIS A 416 1.76 23.06 -11.76
CA HIS A 416 1.67 21.84 -12.58
C HIS A 416 2.44 21.96 -13.89
N TRP A 417 2.57 20.83 -14.58
CA TRP A 417 3.22 20.71 -15.88
C TRP A 417 2.55 21.58 -16.95
N GLU A 418 1.21 21.56 -17.01
CA GLU A 418 0.41 22.31 -17.96
C GLU A 418 0.57 23.82 -17.79
N ASP A 419 0.61 24.31 -16.54
CA ASP A 419 0.85 25.72 -16.23
C ASP A 419 2.23 26.17 -16.73
N PHE A 420 3.25 25.30 -16.64
CA PHE A 420 4.56 25.58 -17.20
C PHE A 420 4.53 25.65 -18.72
N LEU A 421 3.75 24.78 -19.39
CA LEU A 421 3.63 24.82 -20.85
C LEU A 421 2.96 26.11 -21.36
N GLU A 422 1.98 26.63 -20.61
CA GLU A 422 1.22 27.85 -20.95
C GLU A 422 1.98 29.16 -20.69
N ARG A 423 3.00 29.13 -19.83
CA ARG A 423 3.79 30.32 -19.45
C ARG A 423 5.08 30.39 -20.27
N ASP A 424 5.60 31.59 -20.44
CA ASP A 424 6.89 31.84 -21.12
C ASP A 424 8.03 32.17 -20.14
N ASP A 425 7.86 31.81 -18.84
CA ASP A 425 8.91 32.02 -17.84
C ASP A 425 10.15 31.20 -18.19
N PRO A 426 11.35 31.81 -18.25
CA PRO A 426 12.56 31.11 -18.67
C PRO A 426 13.03 30.06 -17.63
N LEU A 427 12.76 30.33 -16.35
CA LEU A 427 13.14 29.45 -15.26
C LEU A 427 11.94 29.26 -14.33
N SER A 428 11.52 28.03 -14.16
CA SER A 428 10.40 27.65 -13.30
C SER A 428 10.77 26.52 -12.35
N ILE A 429 10.03 26.38 -11.25
CA ILE A 429 10.16 25.30 -10.29
C ILE A 429 8.79 24.75 -9.88
N THR A 430 8.69 23.44 -9.76
CA THR A 430 7.48 22.74 -9.33
C THR A 430 7.80 21.57 -8.39
N ILE A 431 6.75 21.00 -7.81
CA ILE A 431 6.83 19.71 -7.11
C ILE A 431 6.49 18.62 -8.12
N ALA A 432 7.47 17.81 -8.47
CA ALA A 432 7.33 16.71 -9.42
C ALA A 432 8.29 15.58 -9.04
N PRO A 433 7.78 14.39 -8.69
CA PRO A 433 8.59 13.26 -8.28
C PRO A 433 9.19 12.56 -9.52
N LEU A 434 10.11 13.25 -10.20
CA LEU A 434 10.81 12.74 -11.37
C LEU A 434 12.21 12.27 -10.98
N GLU A 435 12.52 11.01 -11.30
CA GLU A 435 13.87 10.49 -11.05
C GLU A 435 14.89 11.14 -12.00
N GLN A 436 14.55 11.22 -13.27
CA GLN A 436 15.37 11.86 -14.29
C GLN A 436 14.55 12.85 -15.09
N GLY A 437 15.11 14.00 -15.36
CA GLY A 437 14.52 14.99 -16.25
C GLY A 437 14.65 14.57 -17.72
N LEU A 438 14.28 15.49 -18.61
CA LEU A 438 14.38 15.29 -20.05
C LEU A 438 14.69 16.61 -20.77
N TRP A 439 15.21 16.49 -21.98
CA TRP A 439 15.41 17.62 -22.88
C TRP A 439 14.57 17.42 -24.15
N LEU A 440 13.76 18.45 -24.49
CA LEU A 440 12.93 18.52 -25.70
C LEU A 440 13.46 19.65 -26.60
N PRO A 441 14.45 19.39 -27.47
CA PRO A 441 15.07 20.43 -28.29
C PRO A 441 14.08 21.15 -29.22
N THR A 442 13.10 20.43 -29.77
CA THR A 442 12.09 20.95 -30.70
C THR A 442 11.09 21.90 -30.06
N LYS A 443 11.04 21.95 -28.72
CA LYS A 443 10.16 22.79 -27.92
C LYS A 443 10.90 23.78 -27.04
N ASP A 444 12.23 23.77 -27.10
CA ASP A 444 13.10 24.59 -26.24
C ASP A 444 12.78 24.40 -24.74
N ILE A 445 12.54 23.14 -24.31
CA ILE A 445 12.17 22.77 -22.93
C ILE A 445 13.18 21.81 -22.33
N LEU A 446 13.59 22.13 -21.10
CA LEU A 446 14.41 21.28 -20.23
C LEU A 446 13.69 21.02 -18.91
N LEU A 447 13.55 19.76 -18.52
CA LEU A 447 13.17 19.37 -17.17
C LEU A 447 14.42 18.89 -16.43
N VAL A 448 14.70 19.48 -15.29
CA VAL A 448 15.86 19.13 -14.45
C VAL A 448 15.33 18.59 -13.13
N SER A 449 15.52 17.29 -12.88
CA SER A 449 15.15 16.72 -11.61
C SER A 449 16.18 17.04 -10.52
N GLU A 450 15.74 17.10 -9.29
CA GLU A 450 16.58 17.30 -8.12
C GLU A 450 17.65 16.20 -8.01
N ASN A 451 17.28 14.95 -8.32
CA ASN A 451 18.19 13.80 -8.28
C ASN A 451 19.38 13.95 -9.24
N GLN A 452 19.20 14.62 -10.38
CA GLN A 452 20.30 14.94 -11.30
C GLN A 452 21.26 16.02 -10.77
N LEU A 453 20.81 16.84 -9.82
CA LEU A 453 21.65 17.87 -9.19
C LEU A 453 22.41 17.34 -7.98
N TYR A 454 21.82 16.47 -7.19
CA TYR A 454 22.40 15.98 -5.92
C TYR A 454 22.83 14.52 -5.93
N GLY A 455 22.48 13.76 -6.98
CA GLY A 455 22.67 12.30 -7.08
C GLY A 455 21.45 11.53 -6.51
N ASN A 456 21.35 10.27 -6.91
CA ASN A 456 20.24 9.41 -6.48
C ASN A 456 20.27 9.21 -4.96
N ARG A 457 19.13 9.39 -4.32
CA ARG A 457 18.89 9.08 -2.92
C ARG A 457 17.90 7.94 -2.83
N VAL A 458 18.05 7.11 -1.80
CA VAL A 458 17.14 5.98 -1.58
C VAL A 458 15.85 6.52 -0.96
N ALA A 459 14.74 6.46 -1.72
CA ALA A 459 13.41 6.78 -1.22
C ALA A 459 12.99 5.74 -0.17
N GLN A 460 12.59 6.19 1.01
CA GLN A 460 12.00 5.32 2.02
C GLN A 460 10.49 5.23 1.81
N ARG A 461 10.03 4.05 1.40
CA ARG A 461 8.60 3.79 1.23
C ARG A 461 7.89 3.83 2.57
N ARG A 462 6.93 4.74 2.73
CA ARG A 462 6.04 4.76 3.88
C ARG A 462 4.95 3.70 3.67
N ARG A 463 5.19 2.47 4.14
CA ARG A 463 4.09 1.60 4.56
C ARG A 463 3.57 2.17 5.88
N ARG A 464 2.25 2.33 6.01
CA ARG A 464 1.65 2.58 7.33
C ARG A 464 2.17 1.49 8.26
N ARG A 465 3.19 1.80 9.07
CA ARG A 465 3.62 0.91 10.12
C ARG A 465 2.42 0.77 11.03
N LYS A 466 2.00 -0.48 11.26
CA LYS A 466 1.14 -0.82 12.38
C LYS A 466 1.72 -0.09 13.57
N SER A 467 1.03 0.93 14.07
CA SER A 467 1.35 1.50 15.37
C SER A 467 1.39 0.29 16.29
N GLN A 468 2.55 -0.02 16.84
CA GLN A 468 2.64 -0.91 17.99
C GLN A 468 1.99 -0.16 19.16
N SER A 469 0.67 0.05 19.05
CA SER A 469 -0.15 0.34 20.21
C SER A 469 -0.09 -0.91 21.07
N ASN A 470 -0.26 -0.75 22.36
CA ASN A 470 -0.31 -1.81 23.38
C ASN A 470 -1.34 -2.93 23.11
N THR A 471 -1.84 -3.05 21.89
CA THR A 471 -2.76 -4.05 21.37
C THR A 471 -2.14 -5.45 21.36
N ASP A 472 -0.81 -5.60 21.32
CA ASP A 472 -0.13 -6.89 21.47
C ASP A 472 -0.32 -7.52 22.87
N GLN A 473 -0.90 -6.78 23.81
CA GLN A 473 -1.23 -7.28 25.14
C GLN A 473 -2.69 -7.70 25.27
N ILE A 474 -3.58 -7.26 24.37
CA ILE A 474 -4.99 -7.65 24.37
C ILE A 474 -5.15 -8.88 23.49
N LEU A 475 -5.70 -9.93 24.08
CA LEU A 475 -5.97 -11.18 23.35
C LEU A 475 -7.09 -10.95 22.34
N THR A 476 -6.73 -10.95 21.08
CA THR A 476 -7.69 -10.83 19.97
C THR A 476 -8.14 -12.20 19.45
N ASN A 477 -7.39 -13.27 19.78
CA ASN A 477 -7.71 -14.61 19.31
C ASN A 477 -7.42 -15.68 20.40
N LEU A 478 -8.34 -16.62 20.56
CA LEU A 478 -8.23 -17.73 21.53
C LEU A 478 -7.06 -18.67 21.23
N THR A 479 -6.64 -18.77 19.98
CA THR A 479 -5.50 -19.61 19.54
C THR A 479 -4.15 -19.16 20.10
N GLU A 480 -4.10 -17.94 20.63
CA GLU A 480 -2.88 -17.39 21.22
C GLU A 480 -2.62 -17.83 22.66
N LEU A 481 -3.63 -18.43 23.34
CA LEU A 481 -3.53 -18.88 24.73
C LEU A 481 -3.26 -20.38 24.83
N ARG A 482 -2.19 -20.73 25.53
CA ARG A 482 -1.92 -22.11 25.94
C ARG A 482 -2.47 -22.38 27.33
N ILE A 483 -2.93 -23.60 27.58
CA ILE A 483 -3.35 -24.03 28.92
C ILE A 483 -2.19 -23.81 29.89
N ASN A 484 -2.46 -23.16 31.00
CA ASN A 484 -1.52 -22.71 32.06
C ASN A 484 -0.85 -21.35 31.82
N ASP A 485 -1.12 -20.65 30.69
CA ASP A 485 -0.61 -19.30 30.52
C ASP A 485 -1.16 -18.37 31.60
N ALA A 486 -0.31 -17.46 32.08
CA ALA A 486 -0.73 -16.39 32.97
C ALA A 486 -1.46 -15.30 32.18
N VAL A 487 -2.66 -14.95 32.63
CA VAL A 487 -3.53 -13.93 32.01
C VAL A 487 -3.95 -12.89 33.03
N VAL A 488 -4.24 -11.68 32.57
CA VAL A 488 -4.69 -10.57 33.42
C VAL A 488 -6.10 -10.18 33.02
N HIS A 489 -7.06 -10.32 33.92
CA HIS A 489 -8.41 -9.77 33.73
C HIS A 489 -8.46 -8.34 34.26
N VAL A 490 -9.06 -7.42 33.50
CA VAL A 490 -9.11 -5.98 33.83
C VAL A 490 -9.64 -5.72 35.23
N ASP A 491 -10.65 -6.47 35.70
CA ASP A 491 -11.29 -6.25 37.01
C ASP A 491 -10.85 -7.21 38.11
N HIS A 492 -10.29 -8.35 37.76
CA HIS A 492 -9.98 -9.43 38.73
C HIS A 492 -8.49 -9.73 38.89
N GLY A 493 -7.63 -9.10 38.05
CA GLY A 493 -6.18 -9.26 38.13
C GLY A 493 -5.67 -10.56 37.51
N VAL A 494 -4.55 -11.04 38.02
CA VAL A 494 -3.78 -12.13 37.43
C VAL A 494 -4.35 -13.50 37.81
N GLY A 495 -4.62 -14.32 36.78
CA GLY A 495 -5.05 -15.71 36.89
C GLY A 495 -4.34 -16.61 35.88
N ARG A 496 -4.64 -17.92 35.87
CA ARG A 496 -4.13 -18.89 34.91
C ARG A 496 -5.25 -19.41 34.00
N TYR A 497 -5.01 -19.40 32.71
CA TYR A 497 -5.93 -19.97 31.72
C TYR A 497 -5.99 -21.50 31.83
N ARG A 498 -7.17 -22.07 31.93
CA ARG A 498 -7.42 -23.50 32.09
C ARG A 498 -8.18 -24.15 30.92
N GLY A 499 -8.37 -23.41 29.84
CA GLY A 499 -9.08 -23.89 28.65
C GLY A 499 -10.50 -23.35 28.52
N LEU A 500 -11.17 -23.76 27.45
CA LEU A 500 -12.56 -23.46 27.17
C LEU A 500 -13.48 -24.47 27.86
N GLN A 501 -14.66 -24.02 28.29
CA GLN A 501 -15.72 -24.84 28.82
C GLN A 501 -17.06 -24.36 28.28
N THR A 502 -17.83 -25.27 27.67
CA THR A 502 -19.19 -24.99 27.21
C THR A 502 -20.15 -25.16 28.38
N ILE A 503 -20.87 -24.11 28.71
CA ILE A 503 -21.89 -24.13 29.76
C ILE A 503 -23.26 -23.84 29.11
N THR A 504 -24.24 -24.71 29.34
CA THR A 504 -25.60 -24.52 28.84
C THR A 504 -26.37 -23.66 29.84
N THR A 505 -26.70 -22.43 29.45
CA THR A 505 -27.52 -21.51 30.25
C THR A 505 -28.79 -21.19 29.46
N GLU A 506 -29.96 -21.39 30.08
CA GLU A 506 -31.28 -21.13 29.48
C GLU A 506 -31.50 -21.82 28.11
N GLY A 507 -30.92 -23.02 27.93
CA GLY A 507 -31.08 -23.82 26.71
C GLY A 507 -30.13 -23.41 25.54
N GLN A 508 -29.25 -22.44 25.75
CA GLN A 508 -28.17 -22.08 24.80
C GLN A 508 -26.83 -22.55 25.30
N ALA A 509 -26.06 -23.20 24.44
CA ALA A 509 -24.69 -23.59 24.73
C ALA A 509 -23.74 -22.39 24.46
N ILE A 510 -23.15 -21.84 25.51
CA ILE A 510 -22.25 -20.70 25.44
C ILE A 510 -20.84 -21.15 25.85
N GLU A 511 -19.83 -20.76 25.11
CA GLU A 511 -18.44 -21.04 25.43
C GLU A 511 -17.83 -19.97 26.35
N PHE A 512 -17.14 -20.45 27.40
CA PHE A 512 -16.49 -19.61 28.40
C PHE A 512 -15.00 -19.98 28.52
N LEU A 513 -14.15 -18.96 28.64
CA LEU A 513 -12.80 -19.14 29.11
C LEU A 513 -12.83 -19.41 30.61
N THR A 514 -12.11 -20.44 31.03
CA THR A 514 -11.91 -20.73 32.45
C THR A 514 -10.58 -20.14 32.89
N VAL A 515 -10.63 -19.18 33.82
CA VAL A 515 -9.45 -18.58 34.43
C VAL A 515 -9.41 -18.96 35.93
N GLU A 516 -8.32 -19.61 36.35
CA GLU A 516 -8.13 -20.03 37.72
C GLU A 516 -7.30 -19.01 38.48
N TYR A 517 -7.78 -18.64 39.66
CA TYR A 517 -7.17 -17.72 40.60
C TYR A 517 -6.64 -18.43 41.85
N ALA A 518 -6.07 -17.67 42.77
CA ALA A 518 -5.62 -18.23 44.05
C ALA A 518 -6.72 -19.04 44.75
N ASN A 519 -6.34 -20.06 45.51
CA ASN A 519 -7.24 -21.01 46.20
C ASN A 519 -8.14 -21.82 45.22
N THR A 520 -7.68 -22.06 43.98
CA THR A 520 -8.42 -22.81 42.96
C THR A 520 -9.76 -22.23 42.58
N ALA A 521 -9.99 -20.95 42.89
CA ALA A 521 -11.20 -20.24 42.51
C ALA A 521 -11.25 -20.02 40.97
N LYS A 522 -12.38 -20.31 40.35
CA LYS A 522 -12.53 -20.21 38.89
C LYS A 522 -13.44 -19.07 38.50
N LEU A 523 -13.03 -18.30 37.49
CA LEU A 523 -13.84 -17.30 36.80
C LEU A 523 -14.13 -17.79 35.40
N TYR A 524 -15.39 -17.74 35.00
CA TYR A 524 -15.86 -18.08 33.68
C TYR A 524 -16.11 -16.78 32.90
N VAL A 525 -15.32 -16.52 31.87
CA VAL A 525 -15.44 -15.31 31.03
C VAL A 525 -15.99 -15.72 29.68
N PRO A 526 -17.15 -15.17 29.26
CA PRO A 526 -17.69 -15.47 27.94
C PRO A 526 -16.67 -15.16 26.84
N VAL A 527 -16.59 -15.98 25.79
CA VAL A 527 -15.69 -15.74 24.66
C VAL A 527 -15.93 -14.36 24.01
N ALA A 528 -17.19 -13.89 24.01
CA ALA A 528 -17.53 -12.54 23.58
C ALA A 528 -16.88 -11.42 24.40
N SER A 529 -16.41 -11.70 25.61
CA SER A 529 -15.75 -10.76 26.52
C SER A 529 -14.24 -10.95 26.59
N LEU A 530 -13.63 -11.55 25.56
CA LEU A 530 -12.19 -11.82 25.48
C LEU A 530 -11.33 -10.55 25.63
N HIS A 531 -11.85 -9.41 25.21
CA HIS A 531 -11.22 -8.09 25.34
C HIS A 531 -10.92 -7.67 26.79
N LEU A 532 -11.56 -8.32 27.78
CA LEU A 532 -11.28 -8.08 29.22
C LEU A 532 -10.04 -8.83 29.70
N ILE A 533 -9.43 -9.68 28.84
CA ILE A 533 -8.29 -10.52 29.19
C ILE A 533 -7.09 -10.11 28.34
N SER A 534 -5.95 -9.91 29.00
CA SER A 534 -4.67 -9.66 28.35
C SER A 534 -3.62 -10.68 28.79
N ARG A 535 -2.57 -10.87 28.01
CA ARG A 535 -1.43 -11.69 28.41
C ARG A 535 -0.67 -11.03 29.54
N TYR A 536 -0.19 -11.82 30.47
CA TYR A 536 0.75 -11.36 31.47
C TYR A 536 2.12 -11.14 30.83
N SER A 537 2.63 -9.91 30.88
CA SER A 537 3.89 -9.49 30.26
C SER A 537 5.11 -9.54 31.19
N GLY A 538 4.98 -10.13 32.39
CA GLY A 538 6.10 -10.28 33.34
C GLY A 538 7.11 -11.34 32.91
N THR A 539 8.34 -11.22 33.37
CA THR A 539 9.50 -12.05 32.97
C THR A 539 9.45 -13.49 33.46
N ASP A 540 8.65 -13.83 34.47
CA ASP A 540 8.53 -15.17 35.03
C ASP A 540 7.08 -15.65 34.97
N GLN A 541 6.73 -16.36 33.88
CA GLN A 541 5.37 -16.87 33.65
C GLN A 541 5.05 -18.12 34.50
N GLU A 542 6.05 -18.86 35.00
CA GLU A 542 5.84 -20.06 35.76
C GLU A 542 5.51 -19.80 37.24
N ASN A 543 6.07 -18.76 37.84
CA ASN A 543 5.94 -18.42 39.27
C ASN A 543 5.12 -17.15 39.56
N VAL A 544 4.15 -16.85 38.72
CA VAL A 544 3.30 -15.64 38.88
C VAL A 544 2.39 -15.77 40.10
N PRO A 545 2.39 -14.80 41.04
CA PRO A 545 1.43 -14.77 42.14
C PRO A 545 0.03 -14.50 41.64
N LEU A 546 -0.89 -15.45 41.83
CA LEU A 546 -2.28 -15.34 41.45
C LEU A 546 -3.05 -14.43 42.42
N ASN A 547 -3.94 -13.61 41.90
CA ASN A 547 -4.82 -12.77 42.70
C ASN A 547 -5.94 -13.60 43.35
N HIS A 548 -6.50 -13.11 44.46
CA HIS A 548 -7.67 -13.69 45.10
C HIS A 548 -8.96 -13.03 44.59
N LEU A 549 -9.89 -13.84 44.06
CA LEU A 549 -11.21 -13.35 43.66
C LEU A 549 -12.00 -12.76 44.85
N GLY A 550 -12.72 -11.67 44.60
CA GLY A 550 -13.55 -11.03 45.59
C GLY A 550 -12.80 -10.16 46.61
N THR A 551 -11.49 -9.96 46.46
CA THR A 551 -10.70 -9.08 47.33
C THR A 551 -10.46 -7.73 46.66
N THR A 552 -10.30 -6.66 47.51
CA THR A 552 -9.95 -5.33 47.01
C THR A 552 -8.45 -5.14 46.69
N GLN A 553 -7.69 -6.24 46.73
CA GLN A 553 -6.23 -6.22 46.53
C GLN A 553 -5.83 -5.72 45.13
N TRP A 554 -6.50 -6.23 44.09
CA TRP A 554 -6.27 -5.78 42.72
C TRP A 554 -6.62 -4.33 42.51
N LEU A 555 -7.76 -3.86 43.01
CA LEU A 555 -8.19 -2.46 42.98
C LEU A 555 -7.19 -1.53 43.68
N LYS A 556 -6.63 -1.94 44.83
CA LYS A 556 -5.57 -1.20 45.50
C LYS A 556 -4.29 -1.13 44.68
N THR A 557 -3.89 -2.22 44.05
CA THR A 557 -2.70 -2.27 43.19
C THR A 557 -2.88 -1.39 41.94
N LYS A 558 -4.05 -1.45 41.29
CA LYS A 558 -4.41 -0.62 40.14
C LYS A 558 -4.42 0.87 40.50
N ARG A 559 -5.02 1.22 41.64
CA ARG A 559 -5.04 2.61 42.14
C ARG A 559 -3.62 3.12 42.44
N LYS A 560 -2.79 2.32 43.11
CA LYS A 560 -1.41 2.69 43.43
C LYS A 560 -0.54 2.87 42.20
N ALA A 561 -0.79 2.08 41.13
CA ALA A 561 -0.15 2.26 39.85
C ALA A 561 -0.61 3.55 39.17
N ALA A 562 -1.91 3.84 39.17
CA ALA A 562 -2.47 5.09 38.63
C ALA A 562 -1.92 6.32 39.35
N GLU A 563 -1.80 6.30 40.70
CA GLU A 563 -1.19 7.38 41.49
C GLU A 563 0.27 7.62 41.06
N LYS A 564 1.08 6.56 40.89
CA LYS A 564 2.46 6.67 40.38
C LYS A 564 2.55 7.26 38.98
N ILE A 565 1.66 6.87 38.09
CA ILE A 565 1.61 7.39 36.71
C ILE A 565 1.26 8.89 36.77
N HIS A 566 0.33 9.29 37.64
CA HIS A 566 -0.06 10.69 37.81
C HIS A 566 1.11 11.54 38.34
N ASP A 567 1.88 11.01 39.32
CA ASP A 567 3.06 11.69 39.85
C ASP A 567 4.14 11.88 38.78
N VAL A 568 4.42 10.86 37.98
CA VAL A 568 5.38 10.95 36.86
C VAL A 568 4.90 11.93 35.78
N ALA A 569 3.60 11.93 35.47
CA ALA A 569 3.03 12.88 34.52
C ALA A 569 3.13 14.32 35.03
N ALA A 570 2.89 14.56 36.31
CA ALA A 570 3.04 15.89 36.95
C ALA A 570 4.51 16.37 36.92
N GLU A 571 5.48 15.47 37.19
CA GLU A 571 6.90 15.78 37.12
C GLU A 571 7.33 16.12 35.68
N LEU A 572 6.86 15.37 34.68
CA LEU A 572 7.13 15.65 33.27
C LEU A 572 6.54 17.01 32.84
N LEU A 573 5.32 17.34 33.27
CA LEU A 573 4.71 18.64 33.00
C LEU A 573 5.49 19.79 33.64
N GLU A 574 6.02 19.60 34.86
CA GLU A 574 6.86 20.60 35.49
C GLU A 574 8.19 20.81 34.74
N ILE A 575 8.81 19.72 34.31
CA ILE A 575 10.04 19.79 33.49
C ILE A 575 9.75 20.51 32.15
N TYR A 576 8.63 20.22 31.54
CA TYR A 576 8.20 20.86 30.28
C TYR A 576 7.95 22.37 30.50
N ALA A 577 7.24 22.76 31.54
CA ALA A 577 6.99 24.17 31.90
C ALA A 577 8.30 24.94 32.20
N ARG A 578 9.23 24.29 32.92
CA ARG A 578 10.57 24.86 33.17
C ARG A 578 11.40 25.01 31.89
N ARG A 579 11.21 24.12 30.93
CA ARG A 579 11.87 24.18 29.62
C ARG A 579 11.34 25.34 28.80
N GLN A 580 10.03 25.57 28.76
CA GLN A 580 9.41 26.68 28.04
C GLN A 580 9.83 28.06 28.59
N THR A 581 10.12 28.18 29.89
CA THR A 581 10.53 29.45 30.49
C THR A 581 12.02 29.76 30.32
N LYS A 582 12.86 28.80 29.86
CA LYS A 582 14.30 29.02 29.67
C LYS A 582 14.60 29.35 28.23
N LYS A 583 15.28 30.47 27.97
CA LYS A 583 15.83 30.77 26.64
C LYS A 583 16.87 29.69 26.23
N GLY A 584 16.63 29.05 25.10
CA GLY A 584 17.53 28.07 24.55
C GLY A 584 18.85 28.67 24.05
N PHE A 585 19.88 27.85 23.97
CA PHE A 585 21.15 28.23 23.36
C PHE A 585 20.98 28.21 21.84
N LYS A 586 21.19 29.34 21.18
CA LYS A 586 21.15 29.43 19.71
C LYS A 586 22.49 28.99 19.14
N CYS A 587 22.54 27.82 18.55
CA CYS A 587 23.72 27.34 17.85
C CYS A 587 23.96 28.17 16.58
N LYS A 588 25.21 28.52 16.34
CA LYS A 588 25.61 29.08 15.04
C LYS A 588 25.74 27.91 14.07
N ILE A 589 24.89 27.88 13.08
CA ILE A 589 24.96 26.88 12.01
C ILE A 589 25.85 27.46 10.92
N ASP A 590 26.90 26.74 10.55
CA ASP A 590 27.66 26.99 9.33
C ASP A 590 26.83 26.36 8.18
N ILE A 591 26.09 27.20 7.47
CA ILE A 591 25.18 26.78 6.40
C ILE A 591 25.92 25.99 5.34
N GLU A 592 27.17 26.38 5.00
CA GLU A 592 27.93 25.68 3.97
C GLU A 592 28.34 24.25 4.38
N GLN A 593 28.67 24.04 5.65
CA GLN A 593 28.99 22.71 6.17
C GLN A 593 27.72 21.86 6.35
N TYR A 594 26.63 22.49 6.75
CA TYR A 594 25.34 21.81 6.87
C TYR A 594 24.82 21.33 5.51
N ASP A 595 24.90 22.16 4.48
CA ASP A 595 24.50 21.79 3.11
C ASP A 595 25.37 20.66 2.55
N LYS A 596 26.68 20.68 2.83
CA LYS A 596 27.57 19.58 2.47
C LYS A 596 27.20 18.27 3.16
N PHE A 597 26.87 18.33 4.45
CA PHE A 597 26.45 17.17 5.22
C PHE A 597 25.10 16.65 4.72
N SER A 598 24.10 17.51 4.61
CA SER A 598 22.73 17.15 4.17
C SER A 598 22.73 16.55 2.76
N SER A 599 23.50 17.14 1.82
CA SER A 599 23.58 16.62 0.45
C SER A 599 24.41 15.33 0.32
N SER A 600 25.25 15.00 1.29
CA SER A 600 26.00 13.74 1.34
C SER A 600 25.19 12.59 2.00
N PHE A 601 24.06 12.90 2.62
CA PHE A 601 23.24 11.90 3.30
C PHE A 601 22.48 11.05 2.27
N PRO A 602 22.67 9.72 2.24
CA PRO A 602 22.19 8.86 1.14
C PRO A 602 20.71 8.47 1.25
N PHE A 603 20.00 8.86 2.34
CA PHE A 603 18.61 8.50 2.57
C PHE A 603 17.70 9.73 2.51
N GLU A 604 16.47 9.52 2.09
CA GLU A 604 15.41 10.52 2.11
C GLU A 604 14.66 10.51 3.43
N GLU A 605 14.31 11.69 3.92
CA GLU A 605 13.43 11.81 5.09
C GLU A 605 12.02 11.35 4.74
N THR A 606 11.37 10.66 5.66
CA THR A 606 9.94 10.37 5.54
C THR A 606 9.12 11.64 5.66
N ALA A 607 7.90 11.67 5.09
CA ALA A 607 7.01 12.81 5.18
C ALA A 607 6.76 13.26 6.64
N ASP A 608 6.75 12.33 7.59
CA ASP A 608 6.57 12.65 9.02
C ASP A 608 7.83 13.27 9.62
N GLN A 609 9.01 12.78 9.27
CA GLN A 609 10.27 13.40 9.69
C GLN A 609 10.34 14.84 9.18
N GLN A 610 9.96 15.05 7.92
CA GLN A 610 9.96 16.36 7.29
C GLN A 610 8.90 17.30 7.93
N ASN A 611 7.67 16.81 8.15
CA ASN A 611 6.62 17.58 8.82
C ASN A 611 7.02 17.92 10.26
N THR A 612 7.66 17.00 10.98
CA THR A 612 8.13 17.24 12.35
C THR A 612 9.20 18.32 12.37
N CYS A 613 10.14 18.33 11.43
CA CYS A 613 11.14 19.38 11.30
C CYS A 613 10.51 20.74 10.98
N LEU A 614 9.53 20.78 10.07
CA LEU A 614 8.83 22.00 9.70
C LEU A 614 8.00 22.58 10.86
N LEU A 615 7.28 21.74 11.61
CA LEU A 615 6.52 22.17 12.80
C LEU A 615 7.44 22.75 13.87
N TYR A 616 8.56 22.08 14.14
CA TYR A 616 9.52 22.56 15.15
C TYR A 616 10.20 23.87 14.75
N THR A 617 10.48 24.07 13.47
CA THR A 617 11.13 25.29 12.96
C THR A 617 10.15 26.45 12.78
N SER A 618 8.85 26.18 12.52
CA SER A 618 7.81 27.22 12.42
C SER A 618 7.46 27.79 13.79
N ASP A 619 7.32 26.95 14.81
CA ASP A 619 7.08 27.41 16.20
C ASP A 619 8.26 28.21 16.76
N ALA A 620 9.49 27.94 16.30
CA ALA A 620 10.67 28.71 16.70
C ALA A 620 10.80 30.06 15.96
N ALA A 621 10.04 30.28 14.90
CA ALA A 621 10.03 31.54 14.15
C ALA A 621 9.01 32.56 14.69
N ASP A 622 8.04 32.12 15.48
CA ASP A 622 7.02 32.98 16.13
C ASP A 622 7.44 33.46 17.53
N GLU A 623 8.58 32.98 18.09
CA GLU A 623 9.27 33.50 19.26
C GLU A 623 10.53 34.33 18.87
#